data_8dcaf200da76b6b713a8ca46973b7985
#
_entry.id   8dcaf200da76b6b713a8ca46973b7985
#
_cell.length_a   1.000
_cell.length_b   1.000
_cell.length_c   1.000
_cell.angle_alpha   90.00
_cell.angle_beta   90.00
_cell.angle_gamma   90.00
#
_symmetry.space_group_name_H-M   'P 1'
#
loop_
_entity.id
_entity.type
_entity.pdbx_description
1 polymer ?
#
loop_
_entity_poly.entity_id
_entity_poly.type
_entity_poly.pdbx_seq_one_letter_code
_entity_poly.pdbx_strand_id
1 'polypeptide(L)'
;MIHQRLLLSLLLVYVLAPTAAAQQSAAGGDFNLTDHNGEKFRLADQRGKVILLFFGYTSCTEACPVILSRVNSVFKQLGLVQEKALAVFISVDPQRDTQQVLREYVKYFSAHTVALTGKKEEIDAVVKQYGAKYEIEKSDSALGYHVSHTTDIYLIDQRGALRSRFKHTDRAALIVEGVKRLWR
;
A
#
# COMPACT_ATOMS: atom_id res chain seq x y z
N MET A 1 39.30 -58.36 47.73
CA MET A 1 39.23 -56.89 47.83
C MET A 1 38.92 -56.38 46.43
N ILE A 2 37.66 -56.06 46.17
CA ILE A 2 37.13 -55.73 44.85
C ILE A 2 36.83 -54.21 44.86
N HIS A 3 37.59 -53.45 44.07
CA HIS A 3 37.41 -51.99 43.90
C HIS A 3 36.32 -51.73 42.88
N GLN A 4 35.15 -51.29 43.31
CA GLN A 4 34.04 -50.90 42.47
C GLN A 4 34.21 -49.43 42.07
N ARG A 5 34.58 -49.18 40.77
CA ARG A 5 34.66 -47.85 40.19
C ARG A 5 33.28 -47.44 39.73
N LEU A 6 32.64 -46.46 40.40
CA LEU A 6 31.46 -45.77 39.94
C LEU A 6 31.85 -44.81 38.80
N LEU A 7 31.39 -45.08 37.61
CA LEU A 7 31.40 -44.15 36.48
C LEU A 7 30.16 -43.26 36.55
N LEU A 8 30.34 -42.02 36.97
CA LEU A 8 29.31 -40.97 36.87
C LEU A 8 29.23 -40.50 35.42
N SER A 9 28.18 -40.90 34.67
CA SER A 9 27.88 -40.37 33.33
C SER A 9 27.17 -39.02 33.46
N LEU A 10 27.84 -37.91 33.17
CA LEU A 10 27.25 -36.59 33.05
C LEU A 10 26.45 -36.51 31.74
N LEU A 11 25.13 -36.57 31.81
CA LEU A 11 24.24 -36.26 30.69
C LEU A 11 24.15 -34.75 30.52
N LEU A 12 24.84 -34.25 29.50
CA LEU A 12 24.77 -32.84 29.06
C LEU A 12 23.46 -32.65 28.30
N VAL A 13 22.45 -32.09 28.97
CA VAL A 13 21.18 -31.69 28.32
C VAL A 13 21.42 -30.40 27.54
N TYR A 14 21.52 -30.52 26.23
CA TYR A 14 21.52 -29.36 25.32
C TYR A 14 20.10 -28.80 25.22
N VAL A 15 19.86 -27.69 25.93
CA VAL A 15 18.64 -26.91 25.76
C VAL A 15 18.79 -26.11 24.46
N LEU A 16 18.17 -26.60 23.39
CA LEU A 16 17.98 -25.83 22.16
C LEU A 16 17.01 -24.68 22.45
N ALA A 17 17.55 -23.49 22.67
CA ALA A 17 16.73 -22.26 22.69
C ALA A 17 16.11 -22.06 21.29
N PRO A 18 14.79 -21.83 21.20
CA PRO A 18 14.18 -21.50 19.92
C PRO A 18 14.74 -20.15 19.45
N THR A 19 15.49 -20.14 18.37
CA THR A 19 15.85 -18.92 17.65
C THR A 19 14.54 -18.31 17.14
N ALA A 20 14.09 -17.22 17.77
CA ALA A 20 13.03 -16.38 17.24
C ALA A 20 13.54 -15.81 15.91
N ALA A 21 13.20 -16.49 14.81
CA ALA A 21 13.34 -15.93 13.49
C ALA A 21 12.53 -14.65 13.46
N ALA A 22 13.20 -13.50 13.36
CA ALA A 22 12.55 -12.22 13.12
C ALA A 22 11.74 -12.36 11.83
N GLN A 23 10.42 -12.54 11.96
CA GLN A 23 9.51 -12.50 10.83
C GLN A 23 9.62 -11.09 10.26
N GLN A 24 10.35 -10.96 9.14
CA GLN A 24 10.21 -9.78 8.31
C GLN A 24 8.73 -9.71 7.93
N SER A 25 8.03 -8.74 8.52
CA SER A 25 6.63 -8.50 8.20
C SER A 25 6.55 -8.29 6.69
N ALA A 26 5.81 -9.16 6.00
CA ALA A 26 5.56 -9.01 4.58
C ALA A 26 5.03 -7.58 4.37
N ALA A 27 5.60 -6.85 3.38
CA ALA A 27 5.14 -5.50 3.08
C ALA A 27 3.62 -5.51 2.81
N GLY A 28 2.90 -4.47 3.25
CA GLY A 28 1.44 -4.39 3.15
C GLY A 28 0.73 -4.70 4.46
N GLY A 29 -0.58 -4.86 4.41
CA GLY A 29 -1.45 -5.12 5.56
C GLY A 29 -2.52 -4.06 5.77
N ASP A 30 -3.35 -4.23 6.80
CA ASP A 30 -4.48 -3.35 7.07
C ASP A 30 -4.05 -1.97 7.58
N PHE A 31 -4.85 -0.98 7.23
CA PHE A 31 -4.71 0.39 7.71
C PHE A 31 -6.09 1.08 7.80
N ASN A 32 -6.10 2.20 8.53
CA ASN A 32 -7.26 3.07 8.66
C ASN A 32 -6.85 4.50 8.33
N LEU A 33 -7.62 5.17 7.48
CA LEU A 33 -7.46 6.59 7.13
C LEU A 33 -8.84 7.23 6.99
N THR A 34 -8.89 8.51 6.64
CA THR A 34 -10.14 9.24 6.35
C THR A 34 -10.29 9.39 4.84
N ASP A 35 -11.46 9.13 4.30
CA ASP A 35 -11.73 9.32 2.88
C ASP A 35 -12.05 10.78 2.52
N HIS A 36 -12.16 11.06 1.22
CA HIS A 36 -12.48 12.38 0.69
C HIS A 36 -13.88 12.89 1.06
N ASN A 37 -14.77 12.04 1.61
CA ASN A 37 -16.08 12.43 2.14
C ASN A 37 -16.05 12.70 3.64
N GLY A 38 -14.93 12.44 4.30
CA GLY A 38 -14.78 12.56 5.74
C GLY A 38 -15.13 11.30 6.52
N GLU A 39 -15.41 10.21 5.81
CA GLU A 39 -15.75 8.94 6.40
C GLU A 39 -14.51 8.12 6.74
N LYS A 40 -14.62 7.26 7.76
CA LYS A 40 -13.55 6.37 8.13
C LYS A 40 -13.40 5.26 7.11
N PHE A 41 -12.27 5.19 6.44
CA PHE A 41 -11.89 4.10 5.56
C PHE A 41 -11.02 3.08 6.29
N ARG A 42 -11.38 1.80 6.21
CA ARG A 42 -10.58 0.68 6.69
C ARG A 42 -10.34 -0.30 5.53
N LEU A 43 -9.08 -0.64 5.28
CA LEU A 43 -8.78 -1.62 4.24
C LEU A 43 -9.42 -2.99 4.53
N ALA A 44 -9.54 -3.34 5.81
CA ALA A 44 -10.21 -4.58 6.24
C ALA A 44 -11.66 -4.68 5.77
N ASP A 45 -12.38 -3.55 5.64
CA ASP A 45 -13.77 -3.51 5.19
C ASP A 45 -13.91 -3.71 3.67
N GLN A 46 -12.78 -3.68 2.93
CA GLN A 46 -12.76 -3.87 1.48
C GLN A 46 -12.46 -5.32 1.06
N ARG A 47 -12.54 -6.27 2.00
CA ARG A 47 -12.37 -7.69 1.67
C ARG A 47 -13.34 -8.13 0.57
N GLY A 48 -12.88 -9.02 -0.30
CA GLY A 48 -13.63 -9.43 -1.49
C GLY A 48 -13.32 -8.58 -2.73
N LYS A 49 -12.71 -7.40 -2.59
CA LYS A 49 -12.25 -6.57 -3.70
C LYS A 49 -10.73 -6.70 -3.91
N VAL A 50 -10.29 -6.58 -5.13
CA VAL A 50 -8.88 -6.38 -5.48
C VAL A 50 -8.59 -4.89 -5.41
N ILE A 51 -7.55 -4.49 -4.68
CA ILE A 51 -7.22 -3.09 -4.48
C ILE A 51 -5.99 -2.70 -5.31
N LEU A 52 -6.13 -1.57 -6.03
CA LEU A 52 -5.03 -0.87 -6.67
C LEU A 52 -4.69 0.35 -5.81
N LEU A 53 -3.68 0.23 -4.94
CA LEU A 53 -3.27 1.29 -4.04
C LEU A 53 -2.08 2.04 -4.63
N PHE A 54 -2.08 3.38 -4.51
CA PHE A 54 -0.97 4.22 -4.93
C PHE A 54 -0.90 5.49 -4.08
N PHE A 55 0.32 6.03 -3.98
CA PHE A 55 0.61 7.24 -3.22
C PHE A 55 0.79 8.42 -4.17
N GLY A 56 0.47 9.62 -3.72
CA GLY A 56 0.63 10.83 -4.50
C GLY A 56 0.13 12.06 -3.75
N TYR A 57 -0.03 13.17 -4.46
CA TYR A 57 -0.63 14.39 -3.95
C TYR A 57 -1.27 15.18 -5.10
N THR A 58 -2.26 16.02 -4.80
CA THR A 58 -3.08 16.65 -5.85
C THR A 58 -2.32 17.66 -6.70
N SER A 59 -1.31 18.32 -6.13
CA SER A 59 -0.48 19.31 -6.82
C SER A 59 0.74 18.70 -7.56
N CYS A 60 0.78 17.37 -7.70
CA CYS A 60 1.82 16.68 -8.47
C CYS A 60 1.56 16.86 -9.96
N THR A 61 2.52 17.48 -10.68
CA THR A 61 2.37 17.81 -12.11
C THR A 61 2.96 16.76 -13.06
N GLU A 62 3.74 15.81 -12.57
CA GLU A 62 4.50 14.86 -13.39
C GLU A 62 3.93 13.44 -13.31
N ALA A 63 4.15 12.72 -12.21
CA ALA A 63 3.83 11.31 -12.09
C ALA A 63 2.33 11.06 -11.88
N CYS A 64 1.64 11.90 -11.09
CA CYS A 64 0.24 11.66 -10.74
C CYS A 64 -0.71 11.67 -11.95
N PRO A 65 -0.58 12.58 -12.95
CA PRO A 65 -1.39 12.51 -14.16
C PRO A 65 -1.19 11.20 -14.96
N VAL A 66 0.05 10.67 -14.98
CA VAL A 66 0.36 9.40 -15.64
C VAL A 66 -0.29 8.23 -14.90
N ILE A 67 -0.20 8.21 -13.55
CA ILE A 67 -0.86 7.19 -12.72
C ILE A 67 -2.38 7.27 -12.90
N LEU A 68 -2.97 8.46 -12.87
CA LEU A 68 -4.40 8.70 -13.10
C LEU A 68 -4.85 8.10 -14.43
N SER A 69 -4.15 8.41 -15.52
CA SER A 69 -4.43 7.87 -16.86
C SER A 69 -4.30 6.35 -16.89
N ARG A 70 -3.29 5.81 -16.20
CA ARG A 70 -3.07 4.36 -16.10
C ARG A 70 -4.20 3.66 -15.36
N VAL A 71 -4.59 4.16 -14.21
CA VAL A 71 -5.69 3.62 -13.39
C VAL A 71 -7.00 3.66 -14.18
N ASN A 72 -7.33 4.79 -14.81
CA ASN A 72 -8.53 4.91 -15.64
C ASN A 72 -8.52 3.89 -16.80
N SER A 73 -7.37 3.69 -17.45
CA SER A 73 -7.21 2.68 -18.51
C SER A 73 -7.40 1.25 -18.00
N VAL A 74 -6.92 0.95 -16.78
CA VAL A 74 -7.13 -0.36 -16.15
C VAL A 74 -8.62 -0.61 -15.93
N PHE A 75 -9.33 0.31 -15.29
CA PHE A 75 -10.77 0.15 -15.02
C PHE A 75 -11.58 0.03 -16.32
N LYS A 76 -11.27 0.82 -17.34
CA LYS A 76 -11.90 0.68 -18.67
C LYS A 76 -11.70 -0.72 -19.27
N GLN A 77 -10.51 -1.31 -19.12
CA GLN A 77 -10.20 -2.64 -19.65
C GLN A 77 -10.75 -3.79 -18.80
N LEU A 78 -11.02 -3.55 -17.52
CA LEU A 78 -11.68 -4.53 -16.64
C LEU A 78 -13.14 -4.77 -17.04
N GLY A 79 -13.81 -3.78 -17.63
CA GLY A 79 -15.20 -3.91 -18.06
C GLY A 79 -16.14 -4.28 -16.92
N LEU A 80 -16.97 -5.30 -17.08
CA LEU A 80 -17.96 -5.72 -16.07
C LEU A 80 -17.35 -6.17 -14.73
N VAL A 81 -16.07 -6.55 -14.70
CA VAL A 81 -15.41 -7.00 -13.46
C VAL A 81 -14.83 -5.84 -12.65
N GLN A 82 -14.93 -4.61 -13.13
CA GLN A 82 -14.47 -3.42 -12.40
C GLN A 82 -15.12 -3.26 -11.01
N GLU A 83 -16.37 -3.73 -10.85
CA GLU A 83 -17.10 -3.70 -9.56
C GLU A 83 -16.38 -4.48 -8.44
N LYS A 84 -15.53 -5.44 -8.83
CA LYS A 84 -14.73 -6.25 -7.92
C LYS A 84 -13.34 -5.65 -7.63
N ALA A 85 -13.07 -4.45 -8.11
CA ALA A 85 -11.83 -3.73 -7.88
C ALA A 85 -12.11 -2.35 -7.27
N LEU A 86 -11.13 -1.83 -6.55
CA LEU A 86 -11.17 -0.49 -5.97
C LEU A 86 -9.79 0.16 -6.14
N ALA A 87 -9.74 1.35 -6.68
CA ALA A 87 -8.54 2.18 -6.65
C ALA A 87 -8.50 2.98 -5.35
N VAL A 88 -7.37 2.93 -4.68
CA VAL A 88 -7.13 3.64 -3.41
C VAL A 88 -5.96 4.58 -3.60
N PHE A 89 -6.25 5.88 -3.68
CA PHE A 89 -5.28 6.96 -3.69
C PHE A 89 -5.01 7.41 -2.27
N ILE A 90 -3.77 7.40 -1.80
CA ILE A 90 -3.38 7.94 -0.50
C ILE A 90 -2.55 9.19 -0.71
N SER A 91 -3.05 10.33 -0.24
CA SER A 91 -2.27 11.57 -0.27
C SER A 91 -1.14 11.53 0.75
N VAL A 92 0.06 11.89 0.30
CA VAL A 92 1.25 12.09 1.14
C VAL A 92 1.47 13.56 1.51
N ASP A 93 0.51 14.42 1.20
CA ASP A 93 0.54 15.84 1.50
C ASP A 93 -0.75 16.32 2.19
N PRO A 94 -1.01 15.86 3.41
CA PRO A 94 -2.27 16.18 4.12
C PRO A 94 -2.41 17.67 4.45
N GLN A 95 -1.34 18.46 4.35
CA GLN A 95 -1.41 19.90 4.58
C GLN A 95 -2.16 20.63 3.46
N ARG A 96 -1.92 20.25 2.20
CA ARG A 96 -2.58 20.84 1.02
C ARG A 96 -3.80 20.05 0.59
N ASP A 97 -3.74 18.72 0.72
CA ASP A 97 -4.79 17.81 0.25
C ASP A 97 -5.88 17.61 1.32
N THR A 98 -6.67 18.67 1.52
CA THR A 98 -7.87 18.58 2.39
C THR A 98 -8.91 17.64 1.78
N GLN A 99 -9.89 17.21 2.59
CA GLN A 99 -11.02 16.39 2.10
C GLN A 99 -11.73 17.05 0.92
N GLN A 100 -11.92 18.37 0.96
CA GLN A 100 -12.54 19.12 -0.13
C GLN A 100 -11.70 19.05 -1.41
N VAL A 101 -10.39 19.26 -1.31
CA VAL A 101 -9.46 19.17 -2.45
C VAL A 101 -9.48 17.77 -3.04
N LEU A 102 -9.39 16.74 -2.20
CA LEU A 102 -9.46 15.35 -2.64
C LEU A 102 -10.77 14.97 -3.29
N ARG A 103 -11.90 15.52 -2.81
CA ARG A 103 -13.24 15.31 -3.39
C ARG A 103 -13.32 15.85 -4.81
N GLU A 104 -12.73 17.00 -5.07
CA GLU A 104 -12.65 17.53 -6.43
C GLU A 104 -11.69 16.70 -7.31
N TYR A 105 -10.57 16.30 -6.74
CA TYR A 105 -9.54 15.53 -7.45
C TYR A 105 -10.03 14.17 -7.91
N VAL A 106 -10.79 13.43 -7.08
CA VAL A 106 -11.27 12.09 -7.46
C VAL A 106 -12.24 12.11 -8.64
N LYS A 107 -12.83 13.24 -8.99
CA LYS A 107 -13.72 13.36 -10.15
C LYS A 107 -13.00 13.06 -11.48
N TYR A 108 -11.67 13.17 -11.51
CA TYR A 108 -10.85 12.85 -12.68
C TYR A 108 -10.51 11.36 -12.78
N PHE A 109 -10.80 10.57 -11.76
CA PHE A 109 -10.58 9.12 -11.74
C PHE A 109 -11.84 8.36 -12.16
N SER A 110 -11.72 7.02 -12.24
CA SER A 110 -12.89 6.16 -12.42
C SER A 110 -13.82 6.27 -11.19
N ALA A 111 -15.09 5.96 -11.38
CA ALA A 111 -16.08 5.92 -10.30
C ALA A 111 -15.72 4.93 -9.16
N HIS A 112 -14.79 4.01 -9.41
CA HIS A 112 -14.31 3.03 -8.43
C HIS A 112 -13.03 3.50 -7.73
N THR A 113 -12.90 4.80 -7.48
CA THR A 113 -11.72 5.38 -6.82
C THR A 113 -12.11 6.06 -5.51
N VAL A 114 -11.34 5.80 -4.46
CA VAL A 114 -11.40 6.52 -3.20
C VAL A 114 -10.07 7.23 -2.96
N ALA A 115 -10.12 8.50 -2.57
CA ALA A 115 -8.94 9.23 -2.11
C ALA A 115 -8.94 9.33 -0.60
N LEU A 116 -7.78 9.10 0.00
CA LEU A 116 -7.60 9.03 1.44
C LEU A 116 -6.59 10.08 1.90
N THR A 117 -6.87 10.61 3.08
CA THR A 117 -5.98 11.48 3.84
C THR A 117 -6.05 11.10 5.33
N GLY A 118 -5.24 11.74 6.15
CA GLY A 118 -5.22 11.49 7.59
C GLY A 118 -4.21 12.39 8.28
N LYS A 119 -3.93 12.13 9.53
CA LYS A 119 -2.82 12.78 10.22
C LYS A 119 -1.51 12.31 9.59
N LYS A 120 -0.50 13.18 9.63
CA LYS A 120 0.82 12.86 9.05
C LYS A 120 1.36 11.52 9.56
N GLU A 121 1.24 11.27 10.86
CA GLU A 121 1.74 10.06 11.51
C GLU A 121 1.03 8.79 11.01
N GLU A 122 -0.28 8.89 10.71
CA GLU A 122 -1.08 7.80 10.16
C GLU A 122 -0.63 7.49 8.72
N ILE A 123 -0.39 8.53 7.92
CA ILE A 123 0.11 8.40 6.55
C ILE A 123 1.52 7.81 6.54
N ASP A 124 2.42 8.32 7.40
CA ASP A 124 3.79 7.82 7.55
C ASP A 124 3.82 6.32 7.89
N ALA A 125 2.93 5.88 8.77
CA ALA A 125 2.80 4.47 9.14
C ALA A 125 2.41 3.62 7.92
N VAL A 126 1.42 4.04 7.13
CA VAL A 126 0.98 3.32 5.92
C VAL A 126 2.07 3.32 4.85
N VAL A 127 2.71 4.45 4.60
CA VAL A 127 3.82 4.58 3.65
C VAL A 127 4.94 3.58 4.00
N LYS A 128 5.37 3.56 5.27
CA LYS A 128 6.37 2.62 5.77
C LYS A 128 5.91 1.16 5.64
N GLN A 129 4.67 0.86 6.00
CA GLN A 129 4.07 -0.48 5.94
C GLN A 129 4.09 -1.06 4.53
N TYR A 130 3.86 -0.23 3.52
CA TYR A 130 3.90 -0.64 2.11
C TYR A 130 5.30 -0.53 1.48
N GLY A 131 6.32 -0.12 2.26
CA GLY A 131 7.68 0.08 1.77
C GLY A 131 7.78 1.18 0.71
N ALA A 132 6.86 2.14 0.77
CA ALA A 132 6.91 3.37 -0.01
C ALA A 132 7.78 4.42 0.71
N LYS A 133 8.05 5.51 0.03
CA LYS A 133 8.80 6.67 0.55
C LYS A 133 8.20 7.94 -0.01
N TYR A 134 8.33 9.02 0.72
CA TYR A 134 8.13 10.37 0.20
C TYR A 134 9.03 11.35 0.95
N GLU A 135 9.33 12.47 0.33
CA GLU A 135 10.15 13.53 0.87
C GLU A 135 9.62 14.89 0.42
N ILE A 136 9.55 15.83 1.36
CA ILE A 136 9.12 17.21 1.08
C ILE A 136 10.37 18.03 0.77
N GLU A 137 10.42 18.57 -0.43
CA GLU A 137 11.55 19.35 -0.94
C GLU A 137 11.12 20.79 -1.16
N LYS A 138 11.83 21.74 -0.53
CA LYS A 138 11.57 23.17 -0.73
C LYS A 138 11.76 23.56 -2.19
N SER A 139 10.92 24.43 -2.69
CA SER A 139 10.93 24.88 -4.06
C SER A 139 10.65 26.39 -4.10
N ASP A 140 11.29 27.10 -5.03
CA ASP A 140 11.03 28.50 -5.32
C ASP A 140 9.73 28.71 -6.13
N SER A 141 9.00 27.64 -6.44
CA SER A 141 7.70 27.73 -7.09
C SER A 141 6.67 28.38 -6.18
N ALA A 142 5.59 28.91 -6.77
CA ALA A 142 4.45 29.47 -6.03
C ALA A 142 3.80 28.48 -5.03
N LEU A 143 4.08 27.17 -5.17
CA LEU A 143 3.62 26.12 -4.26
C LEU A 143 4.51 25.97 -3.01
N GLY A 144 5.68 26.63 -2.93
CA GLY A 144 6.61 26.63 -1.81
C GLY A 144 7.39 25.32 -1.61
N TYR A 145 6.83 24.19 -2.00
CA TYR A 145 7.51 22.88 -1.99
C TYR A 145 6.87 21.91 -2.98
N HIS A 146 7.63 20.89 -3.37
CA HIS A 146 7.12 19.70 -4.03
C HIS A 146 7.35 18.46 -3.16
N VAL A 147 6.70 17.36 -3.49
CA VAL A 147 6.85 16.09 -2.77
C VAL A 147 7.33 15.02 -3.73
N SER A 148 8.57 14.58 -3.58
CA SER A 148 9.04 13.39 -4.25
C SER A 148 8.43 12.16 -3.55
N HIS A 149 7.93 11.18 -4.30
CA HIS A 149 7.26 10.01 -3.72
C HIS A 149 7.41 8.77 -4.59
N THR A 150 7.21 7.61 -3.98
CA THR A 150 7.09 6.35 -4.69
C THR A 150 5.87 6.37 -5.61
N THR A 151 6.08 6.03 -6.89
CA THR A 151 5.06 6.07 -7.95
C THR A 151 4.54 4.70 -8.36
N ASP A 152 4.83 3.66 -7.57
CA ASP A 152 4.37 2.31 -7.82
C ASP A 152 2.86 2.18 -7.56
N ILE A 153 2.21 1.25 -8.30
CA ILE A 153 0.84 0.80 -8.06
C ILE A 153 0.92 -0.56 -7.37
N TYR A 154 0.38 -0.66 -6.17
CA TYR A 154 0.37 -1.84 -5.31
C TYR A 154 -0.90 -2.63 -5.55
N LEU A 155 -0.78 -3.90 -5.89
CA LEU A 155 -1.91 -4.79 -6.10
C LEU A 155 -2.13 -5.64 -4.85
N ILE A 156 -3.29 -5.49 -4.20
CA ILE A 156 -3.69 -6.17 -2.98
C ILE A 156 -4.85 -7.10 -3.31
N ASP A 157 -4.80 -8.35 -2.84
CA ASP A 157 -5.84 -9.33 -3.10
C ASP A 157 -7.09 -9.14 -2.22
N GLN A 158 -8.12 -9.95 -2.46
CA GLN A 158 -9.39 -9.92 -1.74
C GLN A 158 -9.25 -10.22 -0.23
N ARG A 159 -8.12 -10.79 0.21
CA ARG A 159 -7.80 -11.07 1.61
C ARG A 159 -6.97 -9.96 2.26
N GLY A 160 -6.60 -8.91 1.50
CA GLY A 160 -5.80 -7.79 1.96
C GLY A 160 -4.28 -8.03 1.92
N ALA A 161 -3.83 -9.08 1.26
CA ALA A 161 -2.40 -9.34 1.12
C ALA A 161 -1.84 -8.64 -0.12
N LEU A 162 -0.70 -7.95 0.03
CA LEU A 162 0.05 -7.37 -1.09
C LEU A 162 0.61 -8.51 -1.96
N ARG A 163 0.30 -8.48 -3.26
CA ARG A 163 0.67 -9.52 -4.22
C ARG A 163 1.68 -9.07 -5.26
N SER A 164 1.59 -7.82 -5.71
CA SER A 164 2.47 -7.30 -6.75
C SER A 164 2.63 -5.79 -6.63
N ARG A 165 3.70 -5.29 -7.21
CA ARG A 165 3.94 -3.86 -7.43
C ARG A 165 4.19 -3.66 -8.92
N PHE A 166 3.55 -2.67 -9.50
CA PHE A 166 3.72 -2.25 -10.88
C PHE A 166 4.31 -0.84 -10.91
N LYS A 167 5.18 -0.59 -11.85
CA LYS A 167 5.65 0.75 -12.14
C LYS A 167 4.51 1.58 -12.76
N HIS A 168 4.44 2.86 -12.47
CA HIS A 168 3.46 3.75 -13.12
C HIS A 168 3.62 3.77 -14.66
N THR A 169 4.79 3.41 -15.18
CA THR A 169 5.11 3.29 -16.59
C THR A 169 4.68 1.95 -17.21
N ASP A 170 4.36 0.94 -16.41
CA ASP A 170 3.91 -0.35 -16.91
C ASP A 170 2.61 -0.22 -17.69
N ARG A 171 2.42 -1.07 -18.73
CA ARG A 171 1.20 -1.07 -19.53
C ARG A 171 0.00 -1.48 -18.68
N ALA A 172 -1.14 -0.79 -18.89
CA ALA A 172 -2.39 -1.12 -18.19
C ALA A 172 -2.77 -2.60 -18.32
N ALA A 173 -2.51 -3.22 -19.47
CA ALA A 173 -2.79 -4.63 -19.70
C ALA A 173 -2.12 -5.57 -18.69
N LEU A 174 -0.87 -5.27 -18.26
CA LEU A 174 -0.18 -6.07 -17.24
C LEU A 174 -0.89 -5.99 -15.89
N ILE A 175 -1.35 -4.80 -15.51
CA ILE A 175 -2.09 -4.60 -14.27
C ILE A 175 -3.43 -5.32 -14.34
N VAL A 176 -4.13 -5.23 -15.48
CA VAL A 176 -5.41 -5.94 -15.73
C VAL A 176 -5.23 -7.45 -15.59
N GLU A 177 -4.17 -8.02 -16.18
CA GLU A 177 -3.85 -9.44 -16.02
C GLU A 177 -3.59 -9.82 -14.57
N GLY A 178 -2.86 -8.95 -13.81
CA GLY A 178 -2.64 -9.12 -12.39
C GLY A 178 -3.94 -9.18 -11.61
N VAL A 179 -4.83 -8.20 -11.84
CA VAL A 179 -6.17 -8.14 -11.23
C VAL A 179 -6.98 -9.40 -11.57
N LYS A 180 -7.08 -9.78 -12.84
CA LYS A 180 -7.86 -10.96 -13.27
C LYS A 180 -7.35 -12.28 -12.70
N ARG A 181 -6.03 -12.42 -12.48
CA ARG A 181 -5.46 -13.62 -11.83
C ARG A 181 -5.90 -13.80 -10.38
N LEU A 182 -6.16 -12.71 -9.67
CA LEU A 182 -6.60 -12.78 -8.28
C LEU A 182 -8.07 -13.15 -8.11
N TRP A 183 -8.86 -13.20 -9.19
CA TRP A 183 -10.28 -13.59 -9.17
C TRP A 183 -10.54 -15.05 -9.58
N ARG A 184 -9.50 -15.80 -9.86
CA ARG A 184 -9.60 -17.23 -10.19
C ARG A 184 -9.66 -18.11 -8.96
#